data_d85d409329e61969b3ddd50e9c3ed71f
#
_entry.id   d85d409329e61969b3ddd50e9c3ed71f
#
_cell.length_a   1.000
_cell.length_b   1.000
_cell.length_c   1.000
_cell.angle_alpha   90.00
_cell.angle_beta   90.00
_cell.angle_gamma   90.00
#
_symmetry.space_group_name_H-M   'P 1'
#
loop_
_entity.id
_entity.type
_entity.pdbx_description
1 polymer ?
#
loop_
_entity_poly.entity_id
_entity_poly.type
_entity_poly.pdbx_seq_one_letter_code
_entity_poly.pdbx_strand_id
1 'polypeptide(L)'
;MRRKSLTANRLADRLACPRALCRLRIWMPPHTRAPGRLRYRRRPLSSHTERPQAVAVVPSLHDRSEEVSRLEAALYVAREPLTPRRLAKLARLTDGTRARSLLKELKRLHEASGSAFRVEQIAGGFQLLTRAPFGPWVRRFMETPVENRLSTAALETLAIVAYRQPVTRAEIESIRGVGSEEMLRQLLDRDLLAIGGRTEEIGRPNVYATTKQFLRVFGLSKIEDLPPSVAPADGAAASS
;
A
#
# COMPACT_ATOMS: atom_id res chain seq x y z
N MET A 1 24.85 -25.43 16.70
CA MET A 1 23.51 -24.83 16.79
C MET A 1 23.35 -23.40 16.21
N ARG A 2 24.19 -22.95 15.23
CA ARG A 2 24.16 -21.56 14.70
C ARG A 2 23.67 -21.41 13.25
N ARG A 3 23.11 -22.43 12.59
CA ARG A 3 22.77 -22.40 11.17
C ARG A 3 21.31 -22.03 10.81
N LYS A 4 20.39 -21.96 11.78
CA LYS A 4 18.95 -21.69 11.50
C LYS A 4 18.57 -20.21 11.50
N SER A 5 19.38 -19.30 12.05
CA SER A 5 19.05 -17.86 12.14
C SER A 5 19.33 -17.08 10.83
N LEU A 6 20.18 -17.58 9.95
CA LEU A 6 20.57 -16.90 8.70
C LEU A 6 19.47 -16.87 7.62
N THR A 7 18.56 -17.86 7.64
CA THR A 7 17.46 -17.95 6.65
C THR A 7 16.32 -16.98 6.94
N ALA A 8 15.98 -16.78 8.20
CA ALA A 8 14.93 -15.84 8.60
C ALA A 8 15.34 -14.38 8.34
N ASN A 9 16.60 -14.05 8.57
CA ASN A 9 17.12 -12.69 8.37
C ASN A 9 17.09 -12.27 6.89
N ARG A 10 17.39 -13.18 5.96
CA ARG A 10 17.31 -12.89 4.50
C ARG A 10 15.89 -12.74 3.98
N LEU A 11 14.91 -13.38 4.61
CA LEU A 11 13.49 -13.22 4.30
C LEU A 11 12.98 -11.86 4.80
N ALA A 12 13.40 -11.42 5.98
CA ALA A 12 13.08 -10.12 6.53
C ALA A 12 13.64 -8.98 5.67
N ASP A 13 14.86 -9.10 5.17
CA ASP A 13 15.48 -8.09 4.28
C ASP A 13 14.75 -7.94 2.94
N ARG A 14 14.14 -8.99 2.44
CA ARG A 14 13.35 -8.93 1.19
C ARG A 14 11.96 -8.34 1.38
N LEU A 15 11.34 -8.55 2.53
CA LEU A 15 10.08 -7.88 2.90
C LEU A 15 10.33 -6.41 3.29
N ALA A 16 11.52 -6.08 3.75
CA ALA A 16 11.99 -4.71 3.97
C ALA A 16 12.28 -3.94 2.68
N CYS A 17 11.96 -4.49 1.51
CA CYS A 17 12.16 -3.86 0.22
C CYS A 17 11.58 -2.42 0.21
N PRO A 18 12.36 -1.41 -0.22
CA PRO A 18 11.97 0.01 -0.16
C PRO A 18 10.70 0.34 -0.96
N ARG A 19 10.20 -0.56 -1.80
CA ARG A 19 8.91 -0.42 -2.49
C ARG A 19 7.70 -0.38 -1.55
N ALA A 20 7.78 -1.02 -0.37
CA ALA A 20 6.70 -1.03 0.61
C ALA A 20 6.58 0.31 1.36
N LEU A 21 7.66 1.09 1.46
CA LEU A 21 7.70 2.34 2.23
C LEU A 21 7.19 3.58 1.47
N CYS A 22 6.92 3.47 0.17
CA CYS A 22 6.35 4.58 -0.62
C CYS A 22 4.83 4.76 -0.45
N ARG A 23 4.23 4.14 0.57
CA ARG A 23 2.78 4.12 0.79
C ARG A 23 2.33 4.98 1.96
N LEU A 24 2.87 6.15 2.08
CA LEU A 24 2.33 7.12 3.01
C LEU A 24 1.05 7.72 2.40
N ARG A 25 -0.08 7.29 2.97
CA ARG A 25 -1.39 7.91 2.81
C ARG A 25 -1.28 9.38 3.19
N ILE A 26 -1.85 10.26 2.40
CA ILE A 26 -2.17 11.62 2.84
C ILE A 26 -3.25 11.45 3.93
N TRP A 27 -2.83 11.44 5.19
CA TRP A 27 -3.72 11.50 6.34
C TRP A 27 -4.06 12.97 6.55
N MET A 28 -5.29 13.37 6.20
CA MET A 28 -5.84 14.63 6.69
C MET A 28 -6.26 14.43 8.15
N PRO A 29 -5.75 15.22 9.10
CA PRO A 29 -6.22 15.15 10.48
C PRO A 29 -7.71 15.53 10.56
N PRO A 30 -8.46 14.99 11.52
CA PRO A 30 -9.83 15.43 11.79
C PRO A 30 -9.81 16.91 12.20
N HIS A 31 -10.73 17.64 11.64
CA HIS A 31 -11.02 19.06 11.82
C HIS A 31 -10.57 19.66 13.16
N THR A 32 -9.45 20.32 13.19
CA THR A 32 -9.16 21.31 14.20
C THR A 32 -9.92 22.58 13.84
N ARG A 33 -10.69 23.09 14.81
CA ARG A 33 -11.48 24.32 14.74
C ARG A 33 -10.69 25.45 14.11
N ALA A 34 -11.30 26.10 13.15
CA ALA A 34 -10.78 27.28 12.50
C ALA A 34 -10.47 28.39 13.52
N PRO A 35 -9.25 28.94 13.57
CA PRO A 35 -9.03 30.24 14.23
C PRO A 35 -9.47 31.35 13.29
N GLY A 36 -10.25 32.27 13.89
CA GLY A 36 -10.47 33.65 13.56
C GLY A 36 -10.48 34.08 12.07
N ARG A 37 -11.59 34.67 11.70
CA ARG A 37 -11.81 35.40 10.46
C ARG A 37 -10.64 36.37 10.17
N LEU A 38 -9.75 36.03 9.25
CA LEU A 38 -8.88 36.99 8.59
C LEU A 38 -9.75 37.91 7.73
N ARG A 39 -9.91 39.16 8.19
CA ARG A 39 -10.52 40.22 7.39
C ARG A 39 -9.60 40.50 6.20
N TYR A 40 -9.92 39.91 5.06
CA TYR A 40 -9.28 40.25 3.78
C TYR A 40 -9.68 41.68 3.40
N ARG A 41 -8.78 42.63 3.59
CA ARG A 41 -8.95 44.02 3.16
C ARG A 41 -8.93 44.02 1.62
N ARG A 42 -10.10 44.16 0.99
CA ARG A 42 -10.20 44.34 -0.45
C ARG A 42 -9.48 45.65 -0.82
N ARG A 43 -8.36 45.55 -1.53
CA ARG A 43 -7.80 46.65 -2.27
C ARG A 43 -8.72 46.91 -3.45
N PRO A 44 -9.08 48.21 -3.76
CA PRO A 44 -9.84 48.49 -4.96
C PRO A 44 -8.97 48.17 -6.18
N LEU A 45 -9.48 47.32 -7.06
CA LEU A 45 -8.90 47.05 -8.37
C LEU A 45 -9.11 48.33 -9.22
N SER A 46 -8.01 48.99 -9.58
CA SER A 46 -8.00 50.02 -10.64
C SER A 46 -8.51 49.38 -11.92
N SER A 47 -9.51 50.04 -12.51
CA SER A 47 -10.13 49.67 -13.76
C SER A 47 -9.19 49.93 -14.94
N HIS A 48 -8.28 49.02 -15.23
CA HIS A 48 -7.70 48.88 -16.54
C HIS A 48 -8.53 47.84 -17.28
N THR A 49 -9.40 48.33 -18.14
CA THR A 49 -10.17 47.55 -19.13
C THR A 49 -9.22 47.11 -20.24
N GLU A 50 -8.31 46.20 -19.93
CA GLU A 50 -7.67 45.43 -20.98
C GLU A 50 -8.66 44.34 -21.41
N ARG A 51 -9.13 44.48 -22.63
CA ARG A 51 -9.90 43.47 -23.37
C ARG A 51 -9.15 42.16 -23.25
N PRO A 52 -9.76 41.08 -22.74
CA PRO A 52 -9.07 39.80 -22.68
C PRO A 52 -8.76 39.40 -24.14
N GLN A 53 -7.50 39.49 -24.51
CA GLN A 53 -7.02 38.78 -25.70
C GLN A 53 -7.42 37.32 -25.50
N ALA A 54 -8.15 36.78 -26.48
CA ALA A 54 -8.52 35.39 -26.52
C ALA A 54 -7.23 34.59 -26.36
N VAL A 55 -7.03 34.09 -25.14
CA VAL A 55 -5.98 33.10 -24.88
C VAL A 55 -6.28 31.96 -25.82
N ALA A 56 -5.45 31.81 -26.86
CA ALA A 56 -5.53 30.66 -27.74
C ALA A 56 -5.59 29.42 -26.84
N VAL A 57 -6.74 28.77 -26.88
CA VAL A 57 -6.92 27.49 -26.17
C VAL A 57 -5.92 26.57 -26.84
N VAL A 58 -4.74 26.43 -26.23
CA VAL A 58 -3.78 25.40 -26.60
C VAL A 58 -4.55 24.09 -26.42
N PRO A 59 -4.82 23.33 -27.50
CA PRO A 59 -5.52 22.07 -27.36
C PRO A 59 -4.76 21.28 -26.35
N SER A 60 -5.38 21.05 -25.17
CA SER A 60 -4.78 20.27 -24.12
C SER A 60 -4.48 18.89 -24.71
N LEU A 61 -3.22 18.46 -24.70
CA LEU A 61 -2.69 17.22 -25.27
C LEU A 61 -3.38 15.95 -24.74
N HIS A 62 -4.38 16.09 -23.86
CA HIS A 62 -5.12 15.01 -23.25
C HIS A 62 -6.59 15.43 -23.12
N ASP A 63 -7.35 15.17 -24.16
CA ASP A 63 -8.82 15.20 -24.10
C ASP A 63 -9.27 13.97 -23.28
N ARG A 64 -9.18 14.12 -21.94
CA ARG A 64 -9.60 13.07 -21.00
C ARG A 64 -11.10 12.98 -21.02
N SER A 65 -11.63 11.80 -21.28
CA SER A 65 -13.07 11.59 -21.18
C SER A 65 -13.54 11.92 -19.76
N GLU A 66 -14.76 12.44 -19.64
CA GLU A 66 -15.36 12.76 -18.34
C GLU A 66 -15.42 11.55 -17.41
N GLU A 67 -15.61 10.34 -17.96
CA GLU A 67 -15.59 9.10 -17.22
C GLU A 67 -14.23 8.81 -16.58
N VAL A 68 -13.12 9.04 -17.31
CA VAL A 68 -11.75 8.88 -16.80
C VAL A 68 -11.49 9.88 -15.69
N SER A 69 -11.91 11.14 -15.88
CA SER A 69 -11.72 12.20 -14.89
C SER A 69 -12.48 11.92 -13.59
N ARG A 70 -13.72 11.45 -13.68
CA ARG A 70 -14.52 11.04 -12.50
C ARG A 70 -13.88 9.85 -11.77
N LEU A 71 -13.36 8.87 -12.52
CA LEU A 71 -12.68 7.70 -11.95
C LEU A 71 -11.38 8.10 -11.27
N GLU A 72 -10.59 8.99 -11.87
CA GLU A 72 -9.37 9.54 -11.28
C GLU A 72 -9.66 10.29 -9.98
N ALA A 73 -10.70 11.15 -9.97
CA ALA A 73 -11.14 11.87 -8.78
C ALA A 73 -11.58 10.92 -7.66
N ALA A 74 -12.31 9.84 -8.00
CA ALA A 74 -12.70 8.83 -7.03
C ALA A 74 -11.50 8.11 -6.40
N LEU A 75 -10.48 7.78 -7.21
CA LEU A 75 -9.24 7.17 -6.74
C LEU A 75 -8.40 8.13 -5.89
N TYR A 76 -8.39 9.42 -6.23
CA TYR A 76 -7.66 10.44 -5.49
C TYR A 76 -8.19 10.61 -4.06
N VAL A 77 -9.51 10.64 -3.90
CA VAL A 77 -10.17 10.78 -2.59
C VAL A 77 -10.15 9.49 -1.79
N ALA A 78 -10.00 8.34 -2.47
CA ALA A 78 -10.08 7.04 -1.83
C ALA A 78 -8.95 6.80 -0.82
N ARG A 79 -9.32 6.54 0.41
CA ARG A 79 -8.39 6.17 1.49
C ARG A 79 -7.98 4.70 1.46
N GLU A 80 -8.74 3.86 0.76
CA GLU A 80 -8.58 2.41 0.67
C GLU A 80 -8.63 1.95 -0.78
N PRO A 81 -7.99 0.82 -1.12
CA PRO A 81 -8.11 0.25 -2.44
C PRO A 81 -9.59 0.00 -2.79
N LEU A 82 -10.04 0.51 -3.92
CA LEU A 82 -11.42 0.38 -4.38
C LEU A 82 -11.53 -0.74 -5.42
N THR A 83 -12.50 -1.63 -5.22
CA THR A 83 -12.81 -2.67 -6.21
C THR A 83 -13.41 -2.03 -7.49
N PRO A 84 -13.25 -2.64 -8.68
CA PRO A 84 -13.83 -2.12 -9.92
C PRO A 84 -15.34 -1.89 -9.84
N ARG A 85 -16.08 -2.75 -9.13
CA ARG A 85 -17.51 -2.57 -8.90
C ARG A 85 -17.84 -1.33 -8.09
N ARG A 86 -17.06 -1.06 -7.03
CA ARG A 86 -17.23 0.14 -6.20
C ARG A 86 -16.83 1.41 -6.95
N LEU A 87 -15.76 1.34 -7.75
CA LEU A 87 -15.35 2.44 -8.64
C LEU A 87 -16.42 2.76 -9.68
N ALA A 88 -17.01 1.75 -10.32
CA ALA A 88 -18.11 1.94 -11.27
C ALA A 88 -19.29 2.67 -10.63
N LYS A 89 -19.69 2.26 -9.42
CA LYS A 89 -20.77 2.94 -8.68
C LYS A 89 -20.43 4.41 -8.36
N LEU A 90 -19.19 4.69 -7.89
CA LEU A 90 -18.77 6.03 -7.50
C LEU A 90 -18.59 6.96 -8.70
N ALA A 91 -18.02 6.46 -9.80
CA ALA A 91 -17.81 7.24 -11.02
C ALA A 91 -19.02 7.24 -11.97
N ARG A 92 -20.16 6.65 -11.56
CA ARG A 92 -21.38 6.50 -12.35
C ARG A 92 -21.13 5.86 -13.72
N LEU A 93 -20.39 4.76 -13.71
CA LEU A 93 -20.12 3.93 -14.89
C LEU A 93 -21.15 2.79 -15.00
N THR A 94 -21.24 2.22 -16.17
CA THR A 94 -22.19 1.10 -16.44
C THR A 94 -21.91 -0.12 -15.58
N ASP A 95 -20.65 -0.54 -15.50
CA ASP A 95 -20.25 -1.76 -14.77
C ASP A 95 -18.76 -1.75 -14.35
N GLY A 96 -18.37 -2.81 -13.64
CA GLY A 96 -16.97 -3.01 -13.22
C GLY A 96 -16.03 -3.33 -14.38
N THR A 97 -16.51 -3.81 -15.53
CA THR A 97 -15.71 -4.10 -16.71
C THR A 97 -15.29 -2.78 -17.38
N ARG A 98 -16.24 -1.85 -17.51
CA ARG A 98 -15.95 -0.48 -17.96
C ARG A 98 -14.94 0.20 -17.06
N ALA A 99 -15.11 0.09 -15.72
CA ALA A 99 -14.14 0.62 -14.77
C ALA A 99 -12.73 0.03 -14.98
N ARG A 100 -12.58 -1.26 -15.24
CA ARG A 100 -11.27 -1.88 -15.55
C ARG A 100 -10.65 -1.34 -16.84
N SER A 101 -11.44 -1.12 -17.87
CA SER A 101 -10.96 -0.54 -19.14
C SER A 101 -10.44 0.88 -18.92
N LEU A 102 -11.20 1.71 -18.22
CA LEU A 102 -10.81 3.08 -17.89
C LEU A 102 -9.60 3.15 -16.94
N LEU A 103 -9.46 2.19 -16.00
CA LEU A 103 -8.26 2.09 -15.15
C LEU A 103 -7.00 1.80 -15.97
N LYS A 104 -7.08 0.96 -17.00
CA LYS A 104 -5.96 0.72 -17.92
C LYS A 104 -5.61 1.98 -18.70
N GLU A 105 -6.62 2.67 -19.18
CA GLU A 105 -6.45 3.94 -19.89
C GLU A 105 -5.82 5.00 -18.99
N LEU A 106 -6.34 5.19 -17.77
CA LEU A 106 -5.80 6.12 -16.79
C LEU A 106 -4.33 5.80 -16.45
N LYS A 107 -3.99 4.51 -16.29
CA LYS A 107 -2.61 4.07 -16.07
C LYS A 107 -1.70 4.51 -17.22
N ARG A 108 -2.10 4.30 -18.47
CA ARG A 108 -1.36 4.73 -19.66
C ARG A 108 -1.19 6.25 -19.71
N LEU A 109 -2.26 7.02 -19.39
CA LEU A 109 -2.20 8.48 -19.35
C LEU A 109 -1.20 8.99 -18.30
N HIS A 110 -1.19 8.43 -17.11
CA HIS A 110 -0.20 8.77 -16.07
C HIS A 110 1.22 8.38 -16.46
N GLU A 111 1.41 7.28 -17.19
CA GLU A 111 2.72 6.87 -17.71
C GLU A 111 3.19 7.83 -18.80
N ALA A 112 2.34 8.16 -19.77
CA ALA A 112 2.66 9.05 -20.89
C ALA A 112 2.93 10.49 -20.46
N SER A 113 2.20 11.00 -19.47
CA SER A 113 2.37 12.38 -18.97
C SER A 113 3.53 12.55 -17.97
N GLY A 114 4.25 11.48 -17.62
CA GLY A 114 5.29 11.55 -16.59
C GLY A 114 4.74 11.94 -15.20
N SER A 115 3.46 11.69 -14.94
CA SER A 115 2.79 12.04 -13.68
C SER A 115 3.54 11.51 -12.47
N ALA A 116 3.50 12.25 -11.35
CA ALA A 116 4.01 11.80 -10.07
C ALA A 116 3.21 10.62 -9.47
N PHE A 117 2.01 10.36 -10.01
CA PHE A 117 1.12 9.31 -9.56
C PHE A 117 1.11 8.11 -10.50
N ARG A 118 0.69 6.96 -9.97
CA ARG A 118 0.46 5.72 -10.71
C ARG A 118 -0.74 4.97 -10.13
N VAL A 119 -1.46 4.27 -10.98
CA VAL A 119 -2.57 3.39 -10.57
C VAL A 119 -2.01 2.00 -10.32
N GLU A 120 -2.22 1.48 -9.13
CA GLU A 120 -1.77 0.13 -8.74
C GLU A 120 -2.92 -0.72 -8.23
N GLN A 121 -2.83 -2.02 -8.51
CA GLN A 121 -3.77 -3.00 -7.96
C GLN A 121 -3.22 -3.53 -6.63
N ILE A 122 -4.02 -3.44 -5.56
CA ILE A 122 -3.59 -3.74 -4.20
C ILE A 122 -4.75 -4.32 -3.40
N ALA A 123 -4.49 -5.39 -2.66
CA ALA A 123 -5.48 -6.05 -1.79
C ALA A 123 -6.83 -6.29 -2.50
N GLY A 124 -6.77 -6.69 -3.77
CA GLY A 124 -7.93 -6.96 -4.63
C GLY A 124 -8.67 -5.73 -5.15
N GLY A 125 -8.17 -4.51 -4.88
CA GLY A 125 -8.70 -3.24 -5.38
C GLY A 125 -7.67 -2.42 -6.15
N PHE A 126 -8.04 -1.19 -6.54
CA PHE A 126 -7.17 -0.23 -7.21
C PHE A 126 -6.99 1.01 -6.34
N GLN A 127 -5.79 1.55 -6.35
CA GLN A 127 -5.43 2.77 -5.62
C GLN A 127 -4.47 3.63 -6.42
N LEU A 128 -4.60 4.94 -6.28
CA LEU A 128 -3.64 5.90 -6.81
C LEU A 128 -2.50 6.07 -5.81
N LEU A 129 -1.28 5.87 -6.26
CA LEU A 129 -0.08 5.95 -5.44
C LEU A 129 0.94 6.90 -6.05
N THR A 130 1.77 7.49 -5.20
CA THR A 130 2.95 8.23 -5.64
C THR A 130 4.01 7.27 -6.18
N ARG A 131 4.70 7.65 -7.26
CA ARG A 131 5.83 6.86 -7.80
C ARG A 131 7.00 6.85 -6.82
N ALA A 132 7.76 5.75 -6.82
CA ALA A 132 8.87 5.51 -5.91
C ALA A 132 9.94 6.63 -5.86
N PRO A 133 10.34 7.28 -6.98
CA PRO A 133 11.31 8.37 -6.95
C PRO A 133 10.89 9.56 -6.08
N PHE A 134 9.60 9.80 -5.91
CA PHE A 134 9.08 10.89 -5.09
C PHE A 134 8.92 10.53 -3.60
N GLY A 135 9.15 9.27 -3.23
CA GLY A 135 9.03 8.78 -1.86
C GLY A 135 9.85 9.56 -0.83
N PRO A 136 11.13 9.92 -1.07
CA PRO A 136 11.93 10.72 -0.15
C PRO A 136 11.31 12.10 0.14
N TRP A 137 10.76 12.76 -0.88
CA TRP A 137 10.08 14.05 -0.74
C TRP A 137 8.79 13.94 0.06
N VAL A 138 7.96 12.94 -0.26
CA VAL A 138 6.69 12.69 0.46
C VAL A 138 6.96 12.43 1.94
N ARG A 139 8.01 11.66 2.28
CA ARG A 139 8.40 11.41 3.68
C ARG A 139 8.78 12.68 4.44
N ARG A 140 9.43 13.65 3.78
CA ARG A 140 9.75 14.95 4.41
C ARG A 140 8.51 15.75 4.80
N PHE A 141 7.46 15.71 3.97
CA PHE A 141 6.20 16.39 4.27
C PHE A 141 5.40 15.70 5.37
N MET A 142 5.56 14.38 5.52
CA MET A 142 4.72 13.60 6.42
C MET A 142 5.27 13.52 7.85
N GLU A 143 6.50 14.01 8.09
CA GLU A 143 7.18 13.98 9.40
C GLU A 143 6.92 12.66 10.17
N THR A 144 6.93 11.55 9.45
CA THR A 144 6.47 10.27 10.01
C THR A 144 7.45 9.80 11.06
N PRO A 145 7.03 9.68 12.34
CA PRO A 145 7.89 9.20 13.40
C PRO A 145 8.48 7.83 13.06
N VAL A 146 9.72 7.62 13.41
CA VAL A 146 10.45 6.35 13.22
C VAL A 146 9.80 5.19 14.00
N GLU A 147 9.00 5.50 15.00
CA GLU A 147 8.32 4.57 15.93
C GLU A 147 7.37 3.56 15.26
N ASN A 148 6.96 3.79 14.03
CA ASN A 148 6.07 2.88 13.30
C ASN A 148 6.78 1.74 12.55
N ARG A 149 8.10 1.60 12.68
CA ARG A 149 8.83 0.49 12.05
C ARG A 149 8.63 -0.80 12.84
N LEU A 150 8.45 -1.90 12.13
CA LEU A 150 8.50 -3.23 12.72
C LEU A 150 9.95 -3.55 13.09
N SER A 151 10.15 -4.17 14.24
CA SER A 151 11.46 -4.72 14.60
C SER A 151 11.83 -5.86 13.65
N THR A 152 13.12 -6.20 13.58
CA THR A 152 13.59 -7.35 12.79
C THR A 152 12.90 -8.64 13.21
N ALA A 153 12.74 -8.85 14.53
CA ALA A 153 12.03 -10.01 15.07
C ALA A 153 10.56 -10.07 14.65
N ALA A 154 9.87 -8.91 14.61
CA ALA A 154 8.49 -8.83 14.12
C ALA A 154 8.40 -9.10 12.61
N LEU A 155 9.35 -8.60 11.81
CA LEU A 155 9.42 -8.87 10.37
C LEU A 155 9.69 -10.36 10.08
N GLU A 156 10.57 -11.01 10.83
CA GLU A 156 10.82 -12.46 10.74
C GLU A 156 9.56 -13.27 11.02
N THR A 157 8.87 -12.95 12.12
CA THR A 157 7.61 -13.62 12.49
C THR A 157 6.55 -13.42 11.41
N LEU A 158 6.40 -12.19 10.93
CA LEU A 158 5.45 -11.84 9.87
C LEU A 158 5.78 -12.57 8.55
N ALA A 159 7.07 -12.71 8.22
CA ALA A 159 7.52 -13.45 7.04
C ALA A 159 7.16 -14.93 7.13
N ILE A 160 7.40 -15.57 8.28
CA ILE A 160 7.03 -16.97 8.49
C ILE A 160 5.53 -17.16 8.27
N VAL A 161 4.70 -16.32 8.90
CA VAL A 161 3.25 -16.41 8.71
C VAL A 161 2.86 -16.19 7.24
N ALA A 162 3.42 -15.18 6.57
CA ALA A 162 3.07 -14.87 5.18
C ALA A 162 3.34 -16.02 4.21
N TYR A 163 4.41 -16.80 4.43
CA TYR A 163 4.78 -17.91 3.55
C TYR A 163 4.24 -19.28 3.96
N ARG A 164 3.83 -19.43 5.23
CA ARG A 164 3.41 -20.73 5.80
C ARG A 164 1.95 -20.78 6.20
N GLN A 165 1.23 -19.67 6.08
CA GLN A 165 -0.18 -19.60 6.51
C GLN A 165 -1.09 -20.65 5.83
N PRO A 166 -2.04 -21.22 6.58
CA PRO A 166 -2.31 -21.02 7.99
C PRO A 166 -1.27 -21.72 8.88
N VAL A 167 -0.81 -21.08 9.97
CA VAL A 167 0.29 -21.55 10.81
C VAL A 167 0.00 -21.30 12.29
N THR A 168 0.36 -22.23 13.16
CA THR A 168 0.20 -22.12 14.61
C THR A 168 1.39 -21.42 15.26
N ARG A 169 1.21 -20.94 16.52
CA ARG A 169 2.31 -20.35 17.29
C ARG A 169 3.48 -21.32 17.47
N ALA A 170 3.17 -22.58 17.81
CA ALA A 170 4.21 -23.60 18.04
C ALA A 170 5.09 -23.83 16.80
N GLU A 171 4.49 -23.87 15.62
CA GLU A 171 5.24 -23.98 14.35
C GLU A 171 6.10 -22.75 14.08
N ILE A 172 5.60 -21.55 14.35
CA ILE A 172 6.37 -20.30 14.21
C ILE A 172 7.59 -20.33 15.15
N GLU A 173 7.38 -20.67 16.41
CA GLU A 173 8.44 -20.76 17.42
C GLU A 173 9.45 -21.87 17.10
N SER A 174 9.00 -23.00 16.55
CA SER A 174 9.89 -24.06 16.05
C SER A 174 10.81 -23.58 14.91
N ILE A 175 10.30 -22.75 14.00
CA ILE A 175 11.08 -22.19 12.88
C ILE A 175 12.05 -21.11 13.38
N ARG A 176 11.60 -20.24 14.30
CA ARG A 176 12.43 -19.15 14.82
C ARG A 176 13.45 -19.60 15.85
N GLY A 177 13.15 -20.66 16.59
CA GLY A 177 13.96 -21.15 17.72
C GLY A 177 13.81 -20.33 19.02
N VAL A 178 12.89 -19.36 19.04
CA VAL A 178 12.61 -18.48 20.19
C VAL A 178 11.12 -18.18 20.29
N GLY A 179 10.66 -17.79 21.49
CA GLY A 179 9.27 -17.39 21.72
C GLY A 179 8.81 -16.26 20.80
N SER A 180 7.56 -16.31 20.36
CA SER A 180 7.00 -15.37 19.37
C SER A 180 5.74 -14.66 19.85
N GLU A 181 5.32 -14.88 21.09
CA GLU A 181 4.03 -14.37 21.59
C GLU A 181 3.89 -12.86 21.48
N GLU A 182 4.89 -12.12 21.96
CA GLU A 182 4.87 -10.65 21.92
C GLU A 182 4.86 -10.11 20.47
N MET A 183 5.61 -10.76 19.58
CA MET A 183 5.64 -10.37 18.17
C MET A 183 4.30 -10.64 17.50
N LEU A 184 3.66 -11.77 17.78
CA LEU A 184 2.34 -12.10 17.28
C LEU A 184 1.29 -11.11 17.77
N ARG A 185 1.31 -10.75 19.06
CA ARG A 185 0.43 -9.75 19.65
C ARG A 185 0.60 -8.39 18.95
N GLN A 186 1.83 -7.90 18.82
CA GLN A 186 2.14 -6.66 18.13
C GLN A 186 1.65 -6.65 16.67
N LEU A 187 1.75 -7.77 15.97
CA LEU A 187 1.31 -7.89 14.57
C LEU A 187 -0.22 -7.96 14.45
N LEU A 188 -0.90 -8.58 15.42
CA LEU A 188 -2.36 -8.56 15.54
C LEU A 188 -2.88 -7.15 15.84
N ASP A 189 -2.28 -6.44 16.81
CA ASP A 189 -2.65 -5.06 17.17
C ASP A 189 -2.50 -4.08 16.00
N ARG A 190 -1.61 -4.38 15.04
CA ARG A 190 -1.42 -3.61 13.81
C ARG A 190 -2.27 -4.09 12.63
N ASP A 191 -3.19 -5.01 12.84
CA ASP A 191 -4.00 -5.63 11.78
C ASP A 191 -3.18 -6.26 10.64
N LEU A 192 -1.92 -6.63 10.88
CA LEU A 192 -1.10 -7.30 9.86
C LEU A 192 -1.37 -8.80 9.83
N LEU A 193 -1.69 -9.38 10.98
CA LEU A 193 -2.13 -10.75 11.15
C LEU A 193 -3.56 -10.79 11.68
N ALA A 194 -4.22 -11.92 11.46
CA ALA A 194 -5.49 -12.27 12.06
C ALA A 194 -5.48 -13.74 12.50
N ILE A 195 -6.30 -14.07 13.48
CA ILE A 195 -6.59 -15.45 13.84
C ILE A 195 -7.61 -15.99 12.84
N GLY A 196 -7.18 -16.94 11.99
CA GLY A 196 -8.00 -17.55 10.94
C GLY A 196 -8.87 -18.70 11.44
N GLY A 197 -8.69 -19.14 12.69
CA GLY A 197 -9.41 -20.25 13.29
C GLY A 197 -8.59 -20.96 14.35
N ARG A 198 -8.97 -22.20 14.65
CA ARG A 198 -8.24 -23.10 15.55
C ARG A 198 -8.05 -24.44 14.85
N THR A 199 -6.93 -25.11 15.14
CA THR A 199 -6.70 -26.49 14.67
C THR A 199 -7.52 -27.49 15.49
N GLU A 200 -7.66 -28.71 14.97
CA GLU A 200 -8.27 -29.83 15.69
C GLU A 200 -7.28 -30.58 16.61
N GLU A 201 -6.02 -30.13 16.65
CA GLU A 201 -4.99 -30.71 17.49
C GLU A 201 -5.25 -30.53 18.99
N ILE A 202 -4.57 -31.33 19.82
CA ILE A 202 -4.68 -31.26 21.26
C ILE A 202 -4.35 -29.85 21.76
N GLY A 203 -5.26 -29.26 22.52
CA GLY A 203 -5.16 -27.86 22.96
C GLY A 203 -5.78 -26.85 22.02
N ARG A 204 -6.28 -27.24 20.82
CA ARG A 204 -6.97 -26.40 19.84
C ARG A 204 -6.27 -25.05 19.61
N PRO A 205 -4.99 -25.04 19.25
CA PRO A 205 -4.23 -23.81 19.11
C PRO A 205 -4.80 -22.91 18.00
N ASN A 206 -4.65 -21.58 18.18
CA ASN A 206 -5.01 -20.60 17.16
C ASN A 206 -4.08 -20.72 15.95
N VAL A 207 -4.65 -20.57 14.75
CA VAL A 207 -3.89 -20.42 13.50
C VAL A 207 -3.88 -18.97 13.05
N TYR A 208 -2.74 -18.52 12.57
CA TYR A 208 -2.49 -17.17 12.13
C TYR A 208 -2.42 -17.09 10.61
N ALA A 209 -2.97 -16.00 10.07
CA ALA A 209 -2.93 -15.68 8.65
C ALA A 209 -2.75 -14.18 8.44
N THR A 210 -2.29 -13.79 7.26
CA THR A 210 -2.16 -12.38 6.88
C THR A 210 -3.51 -11.77 6.54
N THR A 211 -3.60 -10.45 6.70
CA THR A 211 -4.82 -9.67 6.46
C THR A 211 -4.76 -8.89 5.14
N LYS A 212 -5.87 -8.23 4.79
CA LYS A 212 -5.89 -7.22 3.72
C LYS A 212 -4.97 -6.03 4.03
N GLN A 213 -4.79 -5.68 5.31
CA GLN A 213 -3.86 -4.64 5.72
C GLN A 213 -2.41 -5.02 5.42
N PHE A 214 -2.03 -6.28 5.63
CA PHE A 214 -0.75 -6.82 5.19
C PHE A 214 -0.54 -6.58 3.69
N LEU A 215 -1.48 -7.00 2.85
CA LEU A 215 -1.40 -6.80 1.40
C LEU A 215 -1.26 -5.32 1.04
N ARG A 216 -1.96 -4.43 1.75
CA ARG A 216 -1.88 -2.97 1.55
C ARG A 216 -0.52 -2.41 1.91
N VAL A 217 0.04 -2.81 3.04
CA VAL A 217 1.34 -2.32 3.53
C VAL A 217 2.47 -2.79 2.61
N PHE A 218 2.44 -4.05 2.18
CA PHE A 218 3.47 -4.62 1.33
C PHE A 218 3.24 -4.45 -0.17
N GLY A 219 2.09 -3.95 -0.58
CA GLY A 219 1.84 -3.62 -1.95
C GLY A 219 1.46 -4.77 -2.85
N LEU A 220 0.92 -5.76 -2.27
CA LEU A 220 0.52 -6.96 -2.96
C LEU A 220 -0.93 -6.87 -3.41
N SER A 221 -1.24 -7.41 -4.58
CA SER A 221 -2.63 -7.55 -5.00
C SER A 221 -3.29 -8.73 -4.28
N LYS A 222 -2.54 -9.81 -4.12
CA LYS A 222 -2.91 -11.07 -3.47
C LYS A 222 -1.68 -11.70 -2.81
N ILE A 223 -1.88 -12.74 -1.99
CA ILE A 223 -0.79 -13.35 -1.23
C ILE A 223 0.22 -14.09 -2.13
N GLU A 224 -0.26 -14.64 -3.24
CA GLU A 224 0.53 -15.36 -4.22
C GLU A 224 1.53 -14.45 -4.97
N ASP A 225 1.36 -13.13 -4.89
CA ASP A 225 2.30 -12.16 -5.45
C ASP A 225 3.56 -11.98 -4.58
N LEU A 226 3.67 -12.71 -3.46
CA LEU A 226 4.90 -12.75 -2.68
C LEU A 226 6.04 -13.35 -3.54
N PRO A 227 7.25 -12.78 -3.46
CA PRO A 227 8.40 -13.35 -4.13
C PRO A 227 8.65 -14.78 -3.62
N PRO A 228 9.07 -15.71 -4.49
CA PRO A 228 9.31 -17.09 -4.06
C PRO A 228 10.32 -17.11 -2.91
N SER A 229 10.03 -17.92 -1.89
CA SER A 229 11.00 -18.19 -0.83
C SER A 229 12.18 -18.91 -1.49
N VAL A 230 13.34 -18.26 -1.52
CA VAL A 230 14.56 -18.94 -1.93
C VAL A 230 14.89 -19.92 -0.81
N ALA A 231 14.51 -21.19 -0.98
CA ALA A 231 15.14 -22.25 -0.22
C ALA A 231 16.66 -22.09 -0.38
N PRO A 232 17.47 -22.22 0.69
CA PRO A 232 18.91 -22.34 0.49
C PRO A 232 19.12 -23.44 -0.55
N ALA A 233 19.80 -23.15 -1.64
CA ALA A 233 20.23 -24.17 -2.56
C ALA A 233 20.93 -25.24 -1.69
N ASP A 234 20.30 -26.39 -1.57
CA ASP A 234 20.89 -27.53 -0.89
C ASP A 234 22.27 -27.72 -1.50
N GLY A 235 23.27 -27.72 -0.61
CA GLY A 235 24.66 -27.68 -0.98
C GLY A 235 24.96 -28.62 -2.13
N ALA A 236 25.48 -28.06 -3.20
CA ALA A 236 26.29 -28.85 -4.12
C ALA A 236 27.32 -29.57 -3.26
N ALA A 237 27.08 -30.85 -3.06
CA ALA A 237 28.05 -31.76 -2.47
C ALA A 237 29.31 -31.62 -3.31
N ALA A 238 30.35 -31.02 -2.74
CA ALA A 238 31.71 -31.15 -3.25
C ALA A 238 32.09 -32.63 -3.11
N SER A 239 31.86 -33.38 -4.16
CA SER A 239 32.54 -34.66 -4.41
C SER A 239 33.87 -34.34 -5.04
N SER A 240 34.94 -34.51 -4.29
CA SER A 240 36.27 -34.91 -4.79
C SER A 240 37.08 -35.41 -3.62
#